data_dce64a40d9d6e6464f6acd5d80ecca09
#
_entry.id   dce64a40d9d6e6464f6acd5d80ecca09
#
_cell.length_a   1.000
_cell.length_b   1.000
_cell.length_c   1.000
_cell.angle_alpha   90.00
_cell.angle_beta   90.00
_cell.angle_gamma   90.00
#
_symmetry.space_group_name_H-M   'P 1'
#
loop_
_entity.id
_entity.type
_entity.pdbx_description
1 polymer ?
#
loop_
_entity_poly.entity_id
_entity_poly.type
_entity_poly.pdbx_seq_one_letter_code
_entity_poly.pdbx_strand_id
1 'polypeptide(L)'
;KHRNQWRSTLTTYAKPKMGSLSVSEIYVQDVLQVLKPIWSSKTVTASRLRGRIESVLSWATVSGYREGDNPARWRGNLSELLPNPNKVSETQKYPALQLKDAQRWWSELIQLHGMGAKALQFIMMNASRSGEVRGMTWDELDIDLERANLETAARDIATSAIWIIPAS
;
A
#
# COMPACT_ATOMS: atom_id res chain seq x y z
N LYS A 1 -1.18 10.16 -2.89
CA LYS A 1 -1.81 8.81 -2.94
C LYS A 1 -2.46 8.44 -1.60
N HIS A 2 -1.75 8.54 -0.48
CA HIS A 2 -2.21 8.18 0.86
C HIS A 2 -3.42 9.03 1.34
N ARG A 3 -3.37 10.36 1.14
CA ARG A 3 -4.46 11.29 1.50
C ARG A 3 -5.79 10.95 0.80
N ASN A 4 -5.75 10.54 -0.46
CA ASN A 4 -6.96 10.16 -1.20
C ASN A 4 -7.58 8.87 -0.67
N GLN A 5 -6.78 7.90 -0.21
CA GLN A 5 -7.28 6.69 0.44
C GLN A 5 -7.97 6.98 1.78
N TRP A 6 -7.40 7.91 2.58
CA TRP A 6 -8.05 8.35 3.83
C TRP A 6 -9.41 8.97 3.53
N ARG A 7 -9.42 9.96 2.63
CA ARG A 7 -10.66 10.67 2.25
C ARG A 7 -11.69 9.69 1.70
N SER A 8 -11.32 8.83 0.76
CA SER A 8 -12.23 7.87 0.15
C SER A 8 -12.87 6.95 1.20
N THR A 9 -12.09 6.32 2.08
CA THR A 9 -12.65 5.38 3.05
C THR A 9 -13.48 6.05 4.13
N LEU A 10 -13.07 7.22 4.62
CA LEU A 10 -13.87 7.97 5.59
C LEU A 10 -15.17 8.45 4.96
N THR A 11 -15.15 8.95 3.71
CA THR A 11 -16.36 9.40 3.01
C THR A 11 -17.31 8.24 2.70
N THR A 12 -16.77 7.07 2.31
CA THR A 12 -17.59 5.93 1.91
C THR A 12 -18.26 5.25 3.12
N TYR A 13 -17.54 5.07 4.22
CA TYR A 13 -17.99 4.23 5.32
C TYR A 13 -18.39 5.01 6.58
N ALA A 14 -17.61 6.02 6.98
CA ALA A 14 -17.83 6.75 8.22
C ALA A 14 -18.84 7.88 8.05
N LYS A 15 -18.71 8.71 7.01
CA LYS A 15 -19.56 9.87 6.77
C LYS A 15 -21.07 9.55 6.75
N PRO A 16 -21.56 8.46 6.12
CA PRO A 16 -22.99 8.15 6.11
C PRO A 16 -23.58 7.81 7.48
N LYS A 17 -22.74 7.38 8.43
CA LYS A 17 -23.19 6.90 9.75
C LYS A 17 -22.97 7.92 10.86
N MET A 18 -21.87 8.65 10.82
CA MET A 18 -21.47 9.55 11.90
C MET A 18 -20.99 10.94 11.41
N GLY A 19 -21.11 11.22 10.11
CA GLY A 19 -20.61 12.47 9.53
C GLY A 19 -21.39 13.73 9.92
N SER A 20 -22.60 13.58 10.46
CA SER A 20 -23.41 14.66 11.00
C SER A 20 -23.22 14.89 12.51
N LEU A 21 -22.55 13.97 13.20
CA LEU A 21 -22.31 14.08 14.64
C LEU A 21 -21.11 15.00 14.92
N SER A 22 -21.18 15.74 16.02
CA SER A 22 -19.99 16.40 16.57
C SER A 22 -18.96 15.37 17.02
N VAL A 23 -17.69 15.69 16.88
CA VAL A 23 -16.61 14.78 17.35
C VAL A 23 -16.70 14.50 18.86
N SER A 24 -17.29 15.40 19.64
CA SER A 24 -17.58 15.22 21.06
C SER A 24 -18.69 14.21 21.35
N GLU A 25 -19.60 13.99 20.38
CA GLU A 25 -20.79 13.12 20.51
C GLU A 25 -20.58 11.74 19.89
N ILE A 26 -19.42 11.46 19.34
CA ILE A 26 -19.11 10.14 18.79
C ILE A 26 -18.75 9.18 19.92
N TYR A 27 -19.55 8.12 20.05
CA TYR A 27 -19.38 7.05 21.03
C TYR A 27 -18.96 5.73 20.36
N VAL A 28 -18.64 4.72 21.19
CA VAL A 28 -18.24 3.38 20.74
C VAL A 28 -19.27 2.77 19.79
N GLN A 29 -20.58 2.99 20.06
CA GLN A 29 -21.65 2.43 19.25
C GLN A 29 -21.65 2.98 17.81
N ASP A 30 -21.34 4.28 17.62
CA ASP A 30 -21.27 4.89 16.29
C ASP A 30 -20.10 4.31 15.49
N VAL A 31 -18.96 4.13 16.13
CA VAL A 31 -17.80 3.46 15.53
C VAL A 31 -18.15 2.01 15.14
N LEU A 32 -18.85 1.28 16.01
CA LEU A 32 -19.31 -0.09 15.72
C LEU A 32 -20.31 -0.14 14.56
N GLN A 33 -21.22 0.81 14.44
CA GLN A 33 -22.14 0.89 13.30
C GLN A 33 -21.43 1.06 11.96
N VAL A 34 -20.28 1.72 11.96
CA VAL A 34 -19.42 1.86 10.78
C VAL A 34 -18.65 0.57 10.48
N LEU A 35 -18.10 -0.07 11.51
CA LEU A 35 -17.14 -1.17 11.34
C LEU A 35 -17.82 -2.54 11.19
N LYS A 36 -18.86 -2.85 11.97
CA LYS A 36 -19.51 -4.18 11.98
C LYS A 36 -19.90 -4.69 10.60
N PRO A 37 -20.55 -3.88 9.72
CA PRO A 37 -20.99 -4.36 8.41
C PRO A 37 -19.87 -4.82 7.48
N ILE A 38 -18.66 -4.30 7.70
CA ILE A 38 -17.50 -4.58 6.85
C ILE A 38 -16.41 -5.38 7.56
N TRP A 39 -16.59 -5.70 8.85
CA TRP A 39 -15.54 -6.30 9.65
C TRP A 39 -15.14 -7.70 9.16
N SER A 40 -16.12 -8.53 8.80
CA SER A 40 -15.86 -9.89 8.31
C SER A 40 -15.62 -9.94 6.80
N SER A 41 -16.28 -9.07 6.02
CA SER A 41 -16.20 -9.12 4.55
C SER A 41 -15.04 -8.34 3.95
N LYS A 42 -14.57 -7.28 4.64
CA LYS A 42 -13.48 -6.38 4.21
C LYS A 42 -12.54 -6.06 5.37
N THR A 43 -12.10 -7.09 6.08
CA THR A 43 -11.38 -6.99 7.36
C THR A 43 -10.19 -6.03 7.34
N VAL A 44 -9.34 -6.11 6.30
CA VAL A 44 -8.19 -5.21 6.14
C VAL A 44 -8.62 -3.76 5.99
N THR A 45 -9.68 -3.51 5.23
CA THR A 45 -10.24 -2.15 5.04
C THR A 45 -10.85 -1.64 6.33
N ALA A 46 -11.63 -2.47 7.03
CA ALA A 46 -12.26 -2.14 8.31
C ALA A 46 -11.23 -1.82 9.39
N SER A 47 -10.18 -2.61 9.51
CA SER A 47 -9.08 -2.38 10.46
C SER A 47 -8.34 -1.07 10.17
N ARG A 48 -8.04 -0.79 8.91
CA ARG A 48 -7.42 0.48 8.50
C ARG A 48 -8.34 1.67 8.74
N LEU A 49 -9.64 1.51 8.45
CA LEU A 49 -10.65 2.56 8.70
C LEU A 49 -10.76 2.86 10.19
N ARG A 50 -10.80 1.83 11.05
CA ARG A 50 -10.76 1.99 12.51
C ARG A 50 -9.56 2.86 12.93
N GLY A 51 -8.36 2.52 12.49
CA GLY A 51 -7.16 3.30 12.82
C GLY A 51 -7.22 4.75 12.34
N ARG A 52 -7.87 5.01 11.19
CA ARG A 52 -8.09 6.38 10.69
C ARG A 52 -9.08 7.16 11.56
N ILE A 53 -10.18 6.53 11.96
CA ILE A 53 -11.16 7.13 12.91
C ILE A 53 -10.47 7.41 14.23
N GLU A 54 -9.70 6.46 14.76
CA GLU A 54 -8.92 6.62 16.00
C GLU A 54 -7.98 7.81 15.92
N SER A 55 -7.23 7.97 14.82
CA SER A 55 -6.32 9.10 14.63
C SER A 55 -7.04 10.44 14.60
N VAL A 56 -8.20 10.54 13.92
CA VAL A 56 -9.00 11.77 13.88
C VAL A 56 -9.55 12.13 15.26
N LEU A 57 -10.09 11.14 15.98
CA LEU A 57 -10.65 11.38 17.31
C LEU A 57 -9.57 11.66 18.36
N SER A 58 -8.39 11.05 18.25
CA SER A 58 -7.23 11.38 19.10
C SER A 58 -6.78 12.82 18.87
N TRP A 59 -6.70 13.24 17.60
CA TRP A 59 -6.41 14.64 17.28
C TRP A 59 -7.47 15.59 17.88
N ALA A 60 -8.74 15.24 17.77
CA ALA A 60 -9.83 16.04 18.34
C ALA A 60 -9.73 16.15 19.86
N THR A 61 -9.32 15.10 20.56
CA THR A 61 -9.08 15.13 22.01
C THR A 61 -7.92 16.06 22.37
N VAL A 62 -6.77 15.92 21.70
CA VAL A 62 -5.59 16.78 21.96
C VAL A 62 -5.87 18.25 21.63
N SER A 63 -6.71 18.51 20.63
CA SER A 63 -7.13 19.86 20.21
C SER A 63 -8.27 20.46 21.05
N GLY A 64 -8.76 19.74 22.07
CA GLY A 64 -9.83 20.24 22.95
C GLY A 64 -11.24 20.18 22.38
N TYR A 65 -11.44 19.52 21.22
CA TYR A 65 -12.77 19.38 20.59
C TYR A 65 -13.59 18.23 21.17
N ARG A 66 -12.98 17.34 21.95
CA ARG A 66 -13.65 16.26 22.68
C ARG A 66 -12.90 15.93 23.95
N GLU A 67 -13.59 15.35 24.92
CA GLU A 67 -13.03 14.85 26.18
C GLU A 67 -13.21 13.33 26.31
N GLY A 68 -12.51 12.73 27.26
CA GLY A 68 -12.60 11.31 27.57
C GLY A 68 -11.83 10.39 26.61
N ASP A 69 -12.03 9.11 26.80
CA ASP A 69 -11.38 8.05 26.05
C ASP A 69 -11.75 8.05 24.56
N ASN A 70 -10.81 7.63 23.71
CA ASN A 70 -11.07 7.50 22.28
C ASN A 70 -11.94 6.27 21.99
N PRO A 71 -13.17 6.44 21.46
CA PRO A 71 -14.10 5.34 21.21
C PRO A 71 -13.64 4.37 20.10
N ALA A 72 -12.67 4.76 19.28
CA ALA A 72 -12.08 3.92 18.24
C ALA A 72 -10.79 3.21 18.70
N ARG A 73 -10.38 3.37 19.95
CA ARG A 73 -9.21 2.67 20.53
C ARG A 73 -9.42 1.15 20.44
N TRP A 74 -8.37 0.44 20.00
CA TRP A 74 -8.44 -1.00 19.88
C TRP A 74 -8.33 -1.71 21.23
N ARG A 75 -7.18 -1.52 21.91
CA ARG A 75 -6.86 -2.22 23.16
C ARG A 75 -7.74 -1.74 24.32
N GLY A 76 -8.35 -2.69 25.01
CA GLY A 76 -9.23 -2.42 26.15
C GLY A 76 -10.53 -1.71 25.79
N ASN A 77 -10.93 -1.73 24.52
CA ASN A 77 -12.19 -1.17 24.04
C ASN A 77 -12.73 -2.01 22.88
N LEU A 78 -12.48 -1.68 21.63
CA LEU A 78 -13.06 -2.40 20.48
C LEU A 78 -12.57 -3.85 20.35
N SER A 79 -11.42 -4.20 20.93
CA SER A 79 -10.94 -5.59 21.04
C SER A 79 -11.89 -6.52 21.81
N GLU A 80 -12.72 -5.98 22.69
CA GLU A 80 -13.71 -6.74 23.47
C GLU A 80 -15.05 -6.92 22.71
N LEU A 81 -15.25 -6.13 21.64
CA LEU A 81 -16.51 -6.05 20.91
C LEU A 81 -16.42 -6.58 19.47
N LEU A 82 -15.20 -6.68 18.95
CA LEU A 82 -14.92 -7.15 17.59
C LEU A 82 -13.85 -8.25 17.63
N PRO A 83 -14.00 -9.32 16.84
CA PRO A 83 -12.99 -10.35 16.75
C PRO A 83 -11.68 -9.79 16.19
N ASN A 84 -10.55 -10.38 16.61
CA ASN A 84 -9.23 -9.97 16.14
C ASN A 84 -9.16 -10.05 14.60
N PRO A 85 -8.76 -8.96 13.89
CA PRO A 85 -8.70 -8.93 12.44
C PRO A 85 -7.88 -10.07 11.82
N ASN A 86 -6.78 -10.45 12.45
CA ASN A 86 -5.90 -11.53 11.98
C ASN A 86 -6.54 -12.93 12.10
N LYS A 87 -7.56 -13.09 12.96
CA LYS A 87 -8.33 -14.33 13.07
C LYS A 87 -9.52 -14.38 12.12
N VAL A 88 -10.02 -13.21 11.70
CA VAL A 88 -11.17 -13.08 10.78
C VAL A 88 -10.73 -13.25 9.34
N SER A 89 -9.58 -12.71 8.99
CA SER A 89 -9.01 -12.79 7.63
C SER A 89 -7.56 -13.23 7.72
N GLU A 90 -7.31 -14.48 7.38
CA GLU A 90 -5.95 -14.93 7.11
C GLU A 90 -5.43 -14.20 5.86
N THR A 91 -4.31 -13.52 6.02
CA THR A 91 -3.63 -12.90 4.89
C THR A 91 -3.08 -13.99 3.99
N GLN A 92 -3.83 -14.36 2.95
CA GLN A 92 -3.29 -15.24 1.92
C GLN A 92 -2.11 -14.55 1.25
N LYS A 93 -0.94 -15.15 1.40
CA LYS A 93 0.25 -14.73 0.64
C LYS A 93 0.02 -15.08 -0.82
N TYR A 94 0.27 -14.15 -1.72
CA TYR A 94 0.29 -14.47 -3.14
C TYR A 94 1.33 -15.55 -3.42
N PRO A 95 1.04 -16.49 -4.35
CA PRO A 95 2.02 -17.46 -4.79
C PRO A 95 3.28 -16.75 -5.28
N ALA A 96 4.41 -17.22 -4.85
CA ALA A 96 5.71 -16.73 -5.30
C ALA A 96 6.40 -17.83 -6.13
N LEU A 97 7.16 -17.42 -7.14
CA LEU A 97 8.00 -18.32 -7.89
C LEU A 97 8.98 -19.00 -6.95
N GLN A 98 9.05 -20.33 -7.02
CA GLN A 98 10.03 -21.09 -6.24
C GLN A 98 11.44 -20.85 -6.80
N LEU A 99 12.41 -20.73 -5.93
CA LEU A 99 13.80 -20.45 -6.33
C LEU A 99 14.35 -21.49 -7.33
N LYS A 100 13.98 -22.75 -7.15
CA LYS A 100 14.36 -23.86 -8.09
C LYS A 100 13.82 -23.67 -9.52
N ASP A 101 12.72 -22.94 -9.68
CA ASP A 101 12.08 -22.70 -10.98
C ASP A 101 12.53 -21.36 -11.59
N ALA A 102 13.30 -20.55 -10.88
CA ALA A 102 13.68 -19.20 -11.29
C ALA A 102 14.51 -19.20 -12.59
N GLN A 103 15.44 -20.15 -12.72
CA GLN A 103 16.29 -20.24 -13.91
C GLN A 103 15.47 -20.58 -15.15
N ARG A 104 14.59 -21.58 -15.07
CA ARG A 104 13.70 -21.97 -16.18
C ARG A 104 12.81 -20.81 -16.59
N TRP A 105 12.16 -20.18 -15.59
CA TRP A 105 11.29 -19.06 -15.81
C TRP A 105 12.01 -17.87 -16.46
N TRP A 106 13.24 -17.58 -16.04
CA TRP A 106 14.07 -16.54 -16.66
C TRP A 106 14.39 -16.87 -18.12
N SER A 107 14.79 -18.10 -18.41
CA SER A 107 15.09 -18.56 -19.77
C SER A 107 13.88 -18.45 -20.71
N GLU A 108 12.68 -18.68 -20.20
CA GLU A 108 11.43 -18.46 -20.95
C GLU A 108 11.12 -16.97 -21.13
N LEU A 109 11.30 -16.17 -20.08
CA LEU A 109 11.01 -14.73 -20.09
C LEU A 109 11.87 -13.97 -21.12
N ILE A 110 13.15 -14.29 -21.25
CA ILE A 110 14.06 -13.60 -22.18
C ILE A 110 13.71 -13.89 -23.66
N GLN A 111 12.97 -14.94 -23.94
CA GLN A 111 12.48 -15.26 -25.29
C GLN A 111 11.20 -14.51 -25.66
N LEU A 112 10.52 -13.91 -24.67
CA LEU A 112 9.29 -13.16 -24.91
C LEU A 112 9.59 -11.78 -25.48
N HIS A 113 8.81 -11.37 -26.46
CA HIS A 113 8.90 -10.04 -27.08
C HIS A 113 7.86 -9.08 -26.52
N GLY A 114 8.12 -7.78 -26.67
CA GLY A 114 7.22 -6.71 -26.26
C GLY A 114 7.62 -5.98 -24.97
N MET A 115 7.04 -4.80 -24.77
CA MET A 115 7.39 -3.91 -23.66
C MET A 115 7.09 -4.53 -22.28
N GLY A 116 6.02 -5.33 -22.18
CA GLY A 116 5.69 -6.00 -20.92
C GLY A 116 6.76 -7.00 -20.47
N ALA A 117 7.29 -7.80 -21.41
CA ALA A 117 8.37 -8.74 -21.13
C ALA A 117 9.66 -8.01 -20.73
N LYS A 118 10.04 -6.96 -21.46
CA LYS A 118 11.20 -6.13 -21.15
C LYS A 118 11.07 -5.45 -19.78
N ALA A 119 9.91 -4.90 -19.47
CA ALA A 119 9.64 -4.29 -18.16
C ALA A 119 9.76 -5.33 -17.02
N LEU A 120 9.27 -6.55 -17.23
CA LEU A 120 9.37 -7.62 -16.25
C LEU A 120 10.81 -8.10 -16.06
N GLN A 121 11.59 -8.22 -17.14
CA GLN A 121 13.03 -8.49 -17.09
C GLN A 121 13.76 -7.41 -16.27
N PHE A 122 13.46 -6.14 -16.54
CA PHE A 122 14.05 -5.01 -15.84
C PHE A 122 13.69 -5.03 -14.33
N ILE A 123 12.41 -5.27 -13.98
CA ILE A 123 11.96 -5.43 -12.59
C ILE A 123 12.74 -6.53 -11.87
N MET A 124 12.92 -7.66 -12.54
CA MET A 124 13.61 -8.82 -11.96
C MET A 124 15.09 -8.53 -11.68
N MET A 125 15.77 -7.86 -12.62
CA MET A 125 17.20 -7.53 -12.51
C MET A 125 17.47 -6.47 -11.44
N ASN A 126 16.56 -5.50 -11.26
CA ASN A 126 16.75 -4.37 -10.34
C ASN A 126 15.98 -4.50 -9.03
N ALA A 127 15.17 -5.56 -8.86
CA ALA A 127 14.27 -5.74 -7.72
C ALA A 127 13.36 -4.52 -7.45
N SER A 128 13.04 -3.73 -8.49
CA SER A 128 12.25 -2.52 -8.41
C SER A 128 10.75 -2.82 -8.35
N ARG A 129 9.94 -1.84 -7.91
CA ARG A 129 8.48 -2.01 -7.91
C ARG A 129 7.93 -1.81 -9.32
N SER A 130 6.92 -2.59 -9.68
CA SER A 130 6.28 -2.52 -11.01
C SER A 130 5.72 -1.12 -11.35
N GLY A 131 5.31 -0.34 -10.34
CA GLY A 131 4.86 1.02 -10.52
C GLY A 131 5.97 2.01 -10.88
N GLU A 132 7.15 1.80 -10.34
CA GLU A 132 8.36 2.59 -10.62
C GLU A 132 8.80 2.36 -12.07
N VAL A 133 8.95 1.10 -12.49
CA VAL A 133 9.36 0.76 -13.86
C VAL A 133 8.34 1.23 -14.91
N ARG A 134 7.05 1.15 -14.61
CA ARG A 134 6.00 1.62 -15.54
C ARG A 134 5.93 3.14 -15.67
N GLY A 135 6.42 3.86 -14.68
CA GLY A 135 6.45 5.33 -14.68
C GLY A 135 7.84 5.90 -15.01
N MET A 136 8.83 5.05 -15.24
CA MET A 136 10.21 5.45 -15.52
C MET A 136 10.31 6.32 -16.75
N THR A 137 11.09 7.38 -16.68
CA THR A 137 11.36 8.33 -17.76
C THR A 137 12.86 8.38 -18.04
N TRP A 138 13.24 8.88 -19.23
CA TRP A 138 14.64 8.92 -19.66
C TRP A 138 15.50 9.88 -18.83
N ASP A 139 14.91 10.91 -18.25
CA ASP A 139 15.56 11.86 -17.36
C ASP A 139 15.90 11.30 -15.98
N GLU A 140 15.34 10.14 -15.62
CA GLU A 140 15.71 9.39 -14.41
C GLU A 140 16.94 8.49 -14.63
N LEU A 141 17.40 8.33 -15.86
CA LEU A 141 18.52 7.47 -16.23
C LEU A 141 19.78 8.31 -16.44
N ASP A 142 20.75 8.13 -15.57
CA ASP A 142 22.12 8.62 -15.79
C ASP A 142 22.93 7.56 -16.54
N ILE A 143 23.03 7.73 -17.86
CA ILE A 143 23.74 6.82 -18.75
C ILE A 143 24.89 7.58 -19.36
N ASP A 144 26.12 7.19 -19.03
CA ASP A 144 27.32 7.70 -19.69
C ASP A 144 27.44 7.10 -21.11
N LEU A 145 26.80 7.78 -22.07
CA LEU A 145 26.75 7.35 -23.47
C LEU A 145 28.13 7.46 -24.16
N GLU A 146 29.06 8.26 -23.64
CA GLU A 146 30.40 8.38 -24.21
C GLU A 146 31.27 7.14 -23.92
N ARG A 147 31.02 6.45 -22.80
CA ARG A 147 31.63 5.17 -22.46
C ARG A 147 30.92 3.96 -23.04
N ALA A 148 29.66 4.10 -23.38
CA ALA A 148 28.88 3.06 -24.03
C ALA A 148 29.22 2.98 -25.52
N ASN A 149 30.42 2.49 -25.87
CA ASN A 149 30.73 2.11 -27.24
C ASN A 149 29.77 1.01 -27.66
N LEU A 150 28.87 1.30 -28.62
CA LEU A 150 27.68 0.51 -28.96
C LEU A 150 27.94 -0.97 -29.32
N GLU A 151 29.19 -1.33 -29.63
CA GLU A 151 29.59 -2.72 -29.94
C GLU A 151 30.03 -3.54 -28.69
N THR A 152 30.42 -2.88 -27.60
CA THR A 152 30.76 -3.52 -26.32
C THR A 152 29.67 -3.34 -25.27
N ALA A 153 28.62 -2.63 -25.59
CA ALA A 153 27.58 -2.10 -24.69
C ALA A 153 26.82 -3.13 -23.84
N ALA A 154 26.79 -4.40 -24.27
CA ALA A 154 26.08 -5.43 -23.51
C ALA A 154 26.79 -5.86 -22.22
N ARG A 155 28.10 -5.58 -22.07
CA ARG A 155 28.88 -5.97 -20.89
C ARG A 155 29.22 -4.81 -19.96
N ASP A 156 29.36 -3.59 -20.48
CA ASP A 156 29.82 -2.42 -19.71
C ASP A 156 28.68 -1.48 -19.27
N ILE A 157 27.48 -1.56 -19.86
CA ILE A 157 26.30 -0.77 -19.46
C ILE A 157 25.93 -1.02 -17.99
N ALA A 158 26.18 -2.22 -17.47
CA ALA A 158 25.88 -2.58 -16.08
C ALA A 158 26.72 -1.80 -15.05
N THR A 159 27.85 -1.21 -15.47
CA THR A 159 28.77 -0.49 -14.57
C THR A 159 28.66 1.03 -14.67
N SER A 160 27.98 1.57 -15.68
CA SER A 160 27.93 3.01 -15.94
C SER A 160 26.51 3.62 -16.05
N ALA A 161 25.46 2.82 -15.89
CA ALA A 161 24.08 3.30 -15.90
C ALA A 161 23.49 3.31 -14.47
N ILE A 162 23.04 4.45 -14.02
CA ILE A 162 22.36 4.64 -12.73
C ILE A 162 20.91 5.07 -12.98
N TRP A 163 19.98 4.37 -12.38
CA TRP A 163 18.59 4.80 -12.35
C TRP A 163 18.26 5.46 -11.00
N ILE A 164 17.91 6.74 -11.05
CA ILE A 164 17.52 7.54 -9.89
C ILE A 164 16.01 7.46 -9.75
N ILE A 165 15.53 6.66 -8.79
CA ILE A 165 14.10 6.55 -8.51
C ILE A 165 13.65 7.75 -7.68
N PRO A 166 12.72 8.60 -8.19
CA PRO A 166 12.23 9.75 -7.44
C PRO A 166 11.50 9.33 -6.17
N ALA A 167 11.65 10.09 -5.10
CA ALA A 167 10.91 9.88 -3.85
C ALA A 167 9.40 10.12 -4.09
N SER A 168 8.57 9.15 -3.81
CA SER A 168 7.10 9.17 -3.99
C SER A 168 6.36 9.81 -2.81
#